data_58a88bdcf2fdef46b375b9d39b1d3b08
#
_entry.id   58a88bdcf2fdef46b375b9d39b1d3b08
#
_cell.length_a   1.000
_cell.length_b   1.000
_cell.length_c   1.000
_cell.angle_alpha   90.00
_cell.angle_beta   90.00
_cell.angle_gamma   90.00
#
_symmetry.space_group_name_H-M   'P 1'
#
loop_
_entity.id
_entity.type
_entity.pdbx_description
1 polymer ?
#
loop_
_entity_poly.entity_id
_entity_poly.type
_entity_poly.pdbx_seq_one_letter_code
_entity_poly.pdbx_strand_id
1 'polypeptide(L)'
;MSVNCATTIERRLKDLKGIKSVRINFSRATGIVTYDADVTSKTQIARYIKEIGYTAKERARLDQTSQASIQMGWLILSILASIAMMALMYAPLPASIHNFMPYIMLIIATVTMLGPGMDFFISAYKSIRNLFANMDVLVSIGVLSAYIYSTFAVFGTFGTSGHAFFETAVMLITFIRIGKYLEERVKGRASHALQKLVKLQ
;
A
#
# COMPACT_ATOMS: atom_id res chain seq x y z
N MET A 1 3.15 16.78 4.05
CA MET A 1 3.92 18.01 3.71
C MET A 1 2.95 19.07 3.22
N SER A 2 3.11 20.34 3.61
CA SER A 2 2.32 21.46 3.06
C SER A 2 2.95 21.98 1.76
N VAL A 3 2.18 22.72 0.94
CA VAL A 3 2.67 23.35 -0.29
C VAL A 3 3.87 24.27 0.02
N ASN A 4 3.82 25.01 1.11
CA ASN A 4 4.89 25.88 1.57
C ASN A 4 6.21 25.13 1.84
N CYS A 5 6.13 23.89 2.34
CA CYS A 5 7.32 23.07 2.56
C CYS A 5 8.00 22.67 1.25
N ALA A 6 7.22 22.30 0.21
CA ALA A 6 7.76 21.92 -1.09
C ALA A 6 8.47 23.09 -1.75
N THR A 7 7.87 24.29 -1.74
CA THR A 7 8.44 25.52 -2.31
C THR A 7 9.72 25.93 -1.57
N THR A 8 9.75 25.77 -0.25
CA THR A 8 10.94 26.07 0.57
C THR A 8 12.09 25.13 0.23
N ILE A 9 11.83 23.83 0.08
CA ILE A 9 12.87 22.85 -0.30
C ILE A 9 13.37 23.12 -1.72
N GLU A 10 12.48 23.40 -2.68
CA GLU A 10 12.87 23.75 -4.06
C GLU A 10 13.77 24.98 -4.11
N ARG A 11 13.41 26.04 -3.40
CA ARG A 11 14.16 27.28 -3.33
C ARG A 11 15.54 27.06 -2.74
N ARG A 12 15.62 26.42 -1.58
CA ARG A 12 16.88 26.12 -0.89
C ARG A 12 17.79 25.18 -1.67
N LEU A 13 17.25 24.19 -2.37
CA LEU A 13 18.05 23.28 -3.19
C LEU A 13 18.58 23.98 -4.46
N LYS A 14 17.86 24.94 -5.03
CA LYS A 14 18.35 25.73 -6.18
C LYS A 14 19.57 26.59 -5.85
N ASP A 15 19.70 26.99 -4.58
CA ASP A 15 20.85 27.80 -4.11
C ASP A 15 22.14 26.96 -3.98
N LEU A 16 22.05 25.63 -4.08
CA LEU A 16 23.21 24.73 -4.00
C LEU A 16 23.97 24.70 -5.35
N LYS A 17 25.28 24.92 -5.30
CA LYS A 17 26.14 24.80 -6.48
C LYS A 17 26.05 23.42 -7.11
N GLY A 18 25.88 23.37 -8.42
CA GLY A 18 25.77 22.12 -9.18
C GLY A 18 24.36 21.59 -9.37
N ILE A 19 23.33 22.24 -8.85
CA ILE A 19 21.92 21.86 -9.11
C ILE A 19 21.43 22.55 -10.38
N LYS A 20 21.03 21.72 -11.38
CA LYS A 20 20.48 22.20 -12.67
C LYS A 20 18.97 22.43 -12.60
N SER A 21 18.23 21.54 -11.97
CA SER A 21 16.79 21.71 -11.77
C SER A 21 16.29 20.92 -10.57
N VAL A 22 15.26 21.46 -9.91
CA VAL A 22 14.57 20.84 -8.79
C VAL A 22 13.07 20.89 -9.06
N ARG A 23 12.38 19.78 -8.93
CA ARG A 23 10.91 19.68 -8.98
C ARG A 23 10.43 18.81 -7.85
N ILE A 24 9.61 19.36 -6.98
CA ILE A 24 9.03 18.63 -5.84
C ILE A 24 7.54 18.46 -6.05
N ASN A 25 7.09 17.22 -6.00
CA ASN A 25 5.68 16.87 -5.98
C ASN A 25 5.26 16.68 -4.52
N PHE A 26 4.58 17.68 -3.96
CA PHE A 26 4.19 17.65 -2.56
C PHE A 26 3.13 16.57 -2.25
N SER A 27 2.19 16.29 -3.18
CA SER A 27 1.14 15.28 -2.99
C SER A 27 1.68 13.86 -2.89
N ARG A 28 2.81 13.58 -3.57
CA ARG A 28 3.49 12.28 -3.53
C ARG A 28 4.68 12.26 -2.57
N ALA A 29 5.00 13.38 -1.95
CA ALA A 29 6.22 13.56 -1.16
C ALA A 29 7.49 13.09 -1.91
N THR A 30 7.56 13.35 -3.22
CA THR A 30 8.68 12.96 -4.09
C THR A 30 9.26 14.18 -4.78
N GLY A 31 10.58 14.18 -5.02
CA GLY A 31 11.27 15.22 -5.76
C GLY A 31 12.22 14.63 -6.80
N ILE A 32 12.35 15.34 -7.92
CA ILE A 32 13.35 15.06 -8.94
C ILE A 32 14.36 16.19 -8.90
N VAL A 33 15.61 15.85 -8.65
CA VAL A 33 16.74 16.79 -8.65
C VAL A 33 17.67 16.40 -9.77
N THR A 34 17.89 17.33 -10.71
CA THR A 34 18.92 17.20 -11.75
C THR A 34 20.12 17.99 -11.32
N TYR A 35 21.25 17.33 -11.18
CA TYR A 35 22.49 17.93 -10.68
C TYR A 35 23.67 17.51 -11.55
N ASP A 36 24.75 18.27 -11.42
CA ASP A 36 26.03 17.99 -12.06
C ASP A 36 26.86 17.08 -11.15
N ALA A 37 27.18 15.88 -11.64
CA ALA A 37 27.90 14.87 -10.85
C ALA A 37 29.34 15.28 -10.52
N ASP A 38 29.91 16.18 -11.31
CA ASP A 38 31.30 16.69 -11.10
C ASP A 38 31.38 17.77 -10.00
N VAL A 39 30.22 18.39 -9.68
CA VAL A 39 30.15 19.49 -8.70
C VAL A 39 29.52 19.10 -7.39
N THR A 40 28.51 18.19 -7.44
CA THR A 40 27.71 17.81 -6.26
C THR A 40 27.39 16.33 -6.27
N SER A 41 27.45 15.68 -5.10
CA SER A 41 27.12 14.26 -4.95
C SER A 41 25.71 14.06 -4.37
N LYS A 42 25.14 12.89 -4.64
CA LYS A 42 23.84 12.47 -4.06
C LYS A 42 23.82 12.56 -2.53
N THR A 43 24.93 12.21 -1.91
CA THR A 43 25.11 12.22 -0.44
C THR A 43 25.06 13.64 0.12
N GLN A 44 25.66 14.60 -0.60
CA GLN A 44 25.62 16.02 -0.23
C GLN A 44 24.20 16.59 -0.34
N ILE A 45 23.47 16.25 -1.40
CA ILE A 45 22.06 16.66 -1.57
C ILE A 45 21.20 16.11 -0.44
N ALA A 46 21.36 14.81 -0.11
CA ALA A 46 20.60 14.17 0.98
C ALA A 46 20.94 14.80 2.35
N ARG A 47 22.21 15.11 2.59
CA ARG A 47 22.66 15.79 3.81
C ARG A 47 22.07 17.20 3.92
N TYR A 48 22.08 17.97 2.86
CA TYR A 48 21.52 19.31 2.84
C TYR A 48 20.01 19.30 3.08
N ILE A 49 19.27 18.33 2.50
CA ILE A 49 17.83 18.15 2.77
C ILE A 49 17.60 17.83 4.25
N LYS A 50 18.49 17.05 4.88
CA LYS A 50 18.40 16.74 6.31
C LYS A 50 18.67 17.97 7.19
N GLU A 51 19.62 18.84 6.80
CA GLU A 51 19.94 20.10 7.49
C GLU A 51 18.77 21.11 7.45
N ILE A 52 17.95 21.07 6.38
CA ILE A 52 16.72 21.88 6.29
C ILE A 52 15.55 21.26 7.11
N GLY A 53 15.78 20.15 7.80
CA GLY A 53 14.76 19.49 8.64
C GLY A 53 13.89 18.46 7.93
N TYR A 54 14.29 18.00 6.74
CA TYR A 54 13.57 16.99 5.97
C TYR A 54 14.41 15.73 5.78
N THR A 55 13.76 14.57 5.64
CA THR A 55 14.44 13.32 5.34
C THR A 55 14.20 12.91 3.90
N ALA A 56 15.25 12.84 3.09
CA ALA A 56 15.20 12.32 1.73
C ALA A 56 15.72 10.89 1.69
N LYS A 57 14.97 10.01 1.01
CA LYS A 57 15.44 8.67 0.62
C LYS A 57 15.51 8.61 -0.90
N GLU A 58 16.63 8.12 -1.41
CA GLU A 58 16.77 7.90 -2.86
C GLU A 58 15.73 6.88 -3.33
N ARG A 59 15.00 7.23 -4.38
CA ARG A 59 14.06 6.35 -5.06
C ARG A 59 14.55 6.16 -6.49
N ALA A 60 15.11 5.01 -6.79
CA ALA A 60 15.57 4.70 -8.13
C ALA A 60 14.38 4.75 -9.11
N ARG A 61 14.60 5.38 -10.28
CA ARG A 61 13.57 5.57 -11.32
C ARG A 61 13.05 4.22 -11.86
N LEU A 62 13.86 3.17 -11.77
CA LEU A 62 13.53 1.81 -12.16
C LEU A 62 12.52 1.13 -11.21
N ASP A 63 12.45 1.55 -9.95
CA ASP A 63 11.54 0.95 -8.96
C ASP A 63 10.07 1.31 -9.17
N GLN A 64 9.77 2.43 -9.84
CA GLN A 64 8.38 2.88 -10.02
C GLN A 64 7.58 1.97 -10.96
N THR A 65 8.19 1.50 -12.04
CA THR A 65 7.53 0.59 -13.00
C THR A 65 7.42 -0.82 -12.43
N SER A 66 8.45 -1.29 -11.74
CA SER A 66 8.47 -2.59 -11.09
C SER A 66 7.48 -2.66 -9.92
N GLN A 67 7.43 -1.64 -9.07
CA GLN A 67 6.47 -1.60 -7.96
C GLN A 67 5.02 -1.50 -8.43
N ALA A 68 4.74 -0.73 -9.49
CA ALA A 68 3.39 -0.65 -10.04
C ALA A 68 2.90 -2.00 -10.61
N SER A 69 3.78 -2.77 -11.26
CA SER A 69 3.44 -4.10 -11.78
C SER A 69 3.22 -5.11 -10.64
N ILE A 70 4.02 -5.07 -9.60
CA ILE A 70 3.86 -5.93 -8.41
C ILE A 70 2.56 -5.60 -7.67
N GLN A 71 2.24 -4.32 -7.49
CA GLN A 71 0.99 -3.90 -6.85
C GLN A 71 -0.24 -4.32 -7.66
N MET A 72 -0.17 -4.26 -8.99
CA MET A 72 -1.22 -4.76 -9.88
C MET A 72 -1.36 -6.28 -9.75
N GLY A 73 -0.25 -7.03 -9.69
CA GLY A 73 -0.26 -8.48 -9.47
C GLY A 73 -0.96 -8.87 -8.17
N TRP A 74 -0.65 -8.18 -7.07
CA TRP A 74 -1.30 -8.41 -5.78
C TRP A 74 -2.79 -8.03 -5.78
N LEU A 75 -3.18 -7.00 -6.54
CA LEU A 75 -4.58 -6.63 -6.72
C LEU A 75 -5.35 -7.73 -7.45
N ILE A 76 -4.81 -8.22 -8.57
CA ILE A 76 -5.43 -9.30 -9.35
C ILE A 76 -5.54 -10.57 -8.50
N LEU A 77 -4.49 -10.93 -7.76
CA LEU A 77 -4.50 -12.08 -6.87
C LEU A 77 -5.60 -11.97 -5.80
N SER A 78 -5.76 -10.80 -5.18
CA SER A 78 -6.80 -10.60 -4.16
C SER A 78 -8.22 -10.66 -4.75
N ILE A 79 -8.44 -10.17 -5.96
CA ILE A 79 -9.72 -10.26 -6.68
C ILE A 79 -10.02 -11.73 -7.01
N LEU A 80 -9.05 -12.46 -7.55
CA LEU A 80 -9.22 -13.89 -7.86
C LEU A 80 -9.50 -14.71 -6.59
N ALA A 81 -8.81 -14.42 -5.49
CA ALA A 81 -9.06 -15.06 -4.21
C ALA A 81 -10.49 -14.79 -3.69
N SER A 82 -10.98 -13.55 -3.82
CA SER A 82 -12.36 -13.20 -3.44
C SER A 82 -13.41 -13.93 -4.31
N ILE A 83 -13.17 -14.00 -5.61
CA ILE A 83 -14.06 -14.73 -6.53
C ILE A 83 -14.04 -16.23 -6.21
N ALA A 84 -12.87 -16.81 -5.96
CA ALA A 84 -12.73 -18.20 -5.60
C ALA A 84 -13.45 -18.52 -4.27
N MET A 85 -13.33 -17.65 -3.25
CA MET A 85 -14.04 -17.77 -1.99
C MET A 85 -15.55 -17.76 -2.20
N MET A 86 -16.05 -16.83 -3.01
CA MET A 86 -17.45 -16.69 -3.31
C MET A 86 -17.98 -17.88 -4.09
N ALA A 87 -17.21 -18.37 -5.08
CA ALA A 87 -17.54 -19.59 -5.80
C ALA A 87 -17.62 -20.83 -4.90
N LEU A 88 -16.67 -21.00 -3.99
CA LEU A 88 -16.68 -22.10 -3.02
C LEU A 88 -17.90 -22.05 -2.09
N MET A 89 -18.33 -20.85 -1.70
CA MET A 89 -19.48 -20.68 -0.80
C MET A 89 -20.81 -21.00 -1.47
N TYR A 90 -20.99 -20.63 -2.74
CA TYR A 90 -22.26 -20.76 -3.46
C TYR A 90 -22.32 -21.96 -4.41
N ALA A 91 -21.21 -22.62 -4.69
CA ALA A 91 -21.21 -23.77 -5.58
C ALA A 91 -21.88 -24.99 -4.93
N PRO A 92 -22.78 -25.70 -5.63
CA PRO A 92 -23.34 -26.96 -5.15
C PRO A 92 -22.27 -28.07 -5.23
N LEU A 93 -21.41 -28.12 -4.21
CA LEU A 93 -20.31 -29.08 -4.18
C LEU A 93 -20.78 -30.41 -3.61
N PRO A 94 -20.26 -31.57 -4.12
CA PRO A 94 -20.57 -32.88 -3.59
C PRO A 94 -20.11 -32.99 -2.13
N ALA A 95 -20.87 -33.74 -1.33
CA ALA A 95 -20.66 -33.90 0.12
C ALA A 95 -19.24 -34.31 0.52
N SER A 96 -18.50 -35.01 -0.37
CA SER A 96 -17.12 -35.41 -0.14
C SER A 96 -16.15 -34.21 -0.05
N ILE A 97 -16.45 -33.12 -0.74
CA ILE A 97 -15.60 -31.92 -0.76
C ILE A 97 -16.00 -30.98 0.39
N HIS A 98 -17.25 -31.06 0.84
CA HIS A 98 -17.74 -30.17 1.89
C HIS A 98 -16.96 -30.27 3.21
N ASN A 99 -16.47 -31.47 3.55
CA ASN A 99 -15.62 -31.64 4.73
C ASN A 99 -14.26 -31.00 4.66
N PHE A 100 -13.70 -30.80 3.45
CA PHE A 100 -12.41 -30.15 3.23
C PHE A 100 -12.52 -28.66 2.94
N MET A 101 -13.72 -28.15 2.70
CA MET A 101 -14.02 -26.79 2.33
C MET A 101 -13.44 -25.75 3.33
N PRO A 102 -13.58 -25.90 4.66
CA PRO A 102 -13.03 -24.96 5.62
C PRO A 102 -11.51 -24.86 5.56
N TYR A 103 -10.82 -25.97 5.28
CA TYR A 103 -9.36 -26.00 5.13
C TYR A 103 -8.89 -25.31 3.85
N ILE A 104 -9.63 -25.47 2.75
CA ILE A 104 -9.36 -24.77 1.49
C ILE A 104 -9.53 -23.25 1.69
N MET A 105 -10.62 -22.84 2.33
CA MET A 105 -10.87 -21.44 2.66
C MET A 105 -9.79 -20.86 3.56
N LEU A 106 -9.32 -21.59 4.55
CA LEU A 106 -8.21 -21.19 5.43
C LEU A 106 -6.92 -20.97 4.63
N ILE A 107 -6.60 -21.85 3.69
CA ILE A 107 -5.39 -21.70 2.84
C ILE A 107 -5.49 -20.45 1.98
N ILE A 108 -6.63 -20.24 1.30
CA ILE A 108 -6.85 -19.05 0.45
C ILE A 108 -6.76 -17.77 1.29
N ALA A 109 -7.40 -17.74 2.46
CA ALA A 109 -7.35 -16.60 3.37
C ALA A 109 -5.92 -16.32 3.86
N THR A 110 -5.17 -17.37 4.23
CA THR A 110 -3.77 -17.24 4.67
C THR A 110 -2.89 -16.67 3.57
N VAL A 111 -2.99 -17.18 2.34
CA VAL A 111 -2.22 -16.68 1.18
C VAL A 111 -2.58 -15.23 0.89
N THR A 112 -3.87 -14.87 0.95
CA THR A 112 -4.33 -13.49 0.73
C THR A 112 -3.85 -12.56 1.84
N MET A 113 -3.83 -13.01 3.08
CA MET A 113 -3.38 -12.22 4.22
C MET A 113 -1.87 -11.98 4.19
N LEU A 114 -1.06 -13.01 3.92
CA LEU A 114 0.40 -12.92 3.89
C LEU A 114 0.95 -12.29 2.59
N GLY A 115 0.23 -12.36 1.50
CA GLY A 115 0.59 -11.73 0.23
C GLY A 115 0.00 -10.31 0.14
N PRO A 116 -1.18 -10.16 -0.49
CA PRO A 116 -1.81 -8.85 -0.68
C PRO A 116 -2.07 -8.08 0.61
N GLY A 117 -2.32 -8.74 1.74
CA GLY A 117 -2.63 -8.12 3.04
C GLY A 117 -1.41 -7.57 3.80
N MET A 118 -0.20 -8.05 3.50
CA MET A 118 0.99 -7.75 4.30
C MET A 118 1.31 -6.26 4.41
N ASP A 119 1.08 -5.49 3.34
CA ASP A 119 1.32 -4.05 3.32
C ASP A 119 0.49 -3.31 4.38
N PHE A 120 -0.75 -3.76 4.62
CA PHE A 120 -1.64 -3.18 5.64
C PHE A 120 -1.15 -3.48 7.04
N PHE A 121 -0.71 -4.71 7.31
CA PHE A 121 -0.19 -5.11 8.61
C PHE A 121 1.09 -4.37 8.96
N ILE A 122 2.02 -4.21 7.99
CA ILE A 122 3.25 -3.45 8.19
C ILE A 122 2.93 -1.96 8.44
N SER A 123 1.98 -1.39 7.70
CA SER A 123 1.55 -0.01 7.88
C SER A 123 0.88 0.19 9.24
N ALA A 124 -0.01 -0.72 9.64
CA ALA A 124 -0.69 -0.70 10.94
C ALA A 124 0.32 -0.80 12.10
N TYR A 125 1.27 -1.73 12.03
CA TYR A 125 2.30 -1.87 13.04
C TYR A 125 3.12 -0.58 13.22
N LYS A 126 3.55 0.05 12.12
CA LYS A 126 4.28 1.31 12.15
C LYS A 126 3.45 2.45 12.75
N SER A 127 2.16 2.48 12.45
CA SER A 127 1.24 3.50 12.96
C SER A 127 1.00 3.35 14.45
N ILE A 128 0.77 2.13 14.93
CA ILE A 128 0.59 1.84 16.37
C ILE A 128 1.85 2.22 17.14
N ARG A 129 3.03 1.88 16.61
CA ARG A 129 4.31 2.23 17.25
C ARG A 129 4.52 3.74 17.36
N ASN A 130 3.98 4.51 16.43
CA ASN A 130 4.04 5.97 16.45
C ASN A 130 2.84 6.63 17.15
N LEU A 131 2.01 5.86 17.87
CA LEU A 131 0.79 6.31 18.56
C LEU A 131 -0.20 7.02 17.61
N PHE A 132 -0.23 6.66 16.34
CA PHE A 132 -1.12 7.21 15.34
C PHE A 132 -2.07 6.11 14.86
N ALA A 133 -3.38 6.29 15.08
CA ALA A 133 -4.38 5.40 14.52
C ALA A 133 -4.71 5.85 13.09
N ASN A 134 -4.43 5.01 12.11
CA ASN A 134 -4.82 5.23 10.72
C ASN A 134 -5.81 4.14 10.25
N MET A 135 -6.34 4.30 9.03
CA MET A 135 -7.27 3.35 8.43
C MET A 135 -6.69 1.91 8.38
N ASP A 136 -5.39 1.78 8.13
CA ASP A 136 -4.73 0.47 8.05
C ASP A 136 -4.75 -0.28 9.38
N VAL A 137 -4.73 0.42 10.53
CA VAL A 137 -4.87 -0.18 11.87
C VAL A 137 -6.26 -0.78 12.06
N LEU A 138 -7.30 -0.02 11.73
CA LEU A 138 -8.68 -0.48 11.88
C LEU A 138 -8.95 -1.72 11.02
N VAL A 139 -8.50 -1.67 9.76
CA VAL A 139 -8.60 -2.79 8.83
C VAL A 139 -7.85 -4.02 9.33
N SER A 140 -6.62 -3.84 9.79
CA SER A 140 -5.81 -4.95 10.29
C SER A 140 -6.46 -5.64 11.49
N ILE A 141 -7.07 -4.88 12.40
CA ILE A 141 -7.82 -5.44 13.52
C ILE A 141 -9.03 -6.24 13.01
N GLY A 142 -9.81 -5.70 12.08
CA GLY A 142 -10.98 -6.38 11.53
C GLY A 142 -10.63 -7.69 10.82
N VAL A 143 -9.61 -7.65 9.95
CA VAL A 143 -9.12 -8.84 9.22
C VAL A 143 -8.58 -9.89 10.16
N LEU A 144 -7.73 -9.49 11.13
CA LEU A 144 -7.18 -10.41 12.13
C LEU A 144 -8.27 -11.05 12.99
N SER A 145 -9.25 -10.28 13.45
CA SER A 145 -10.36 -10.78 14.24
C SER A 145 -11.17 -11.83 13.48
N ALA A 146 -11.53 -11.54 12.23
CA ALA A 146 -12.27 -12.47 11.38
C ALA A 146 -11.45 -13.75 11.11
N TYR A 147 -10.16 -13.61 10.80
CA TYR A 147 -9.26 -14.73 10.52
C TYR A 147 -9.04 -15.61 11.75
N ILE A 148 -8.74 -15.02 12.91
CA ILE A 148 -8.51 -15.75 14.16
C ILE A 148 -9.77 -16.50 14.58
N TYR A 149 -10.92 -15.83 14.59
CA TYR A 149 -12.19 -16.44 14.91
C TYR A 149 -12.49 -17.64 14.00
N SER A 150 -12.34 -17.47 12.69
CA SER A 150 -12.58 -18.51 11.70
C SER A 150 -11.65 -19.71 11.85
N THR A 151 -10.38 -19.43 12.18
CA THR A 151 -9.39 -20.48 12.44
C THR A 151 -9.79 -21.33 13.66
N PHE A 152 -10.20 -20.70 14.76
CA PHE A 152 -10.70 -21.42 15.93
C PHE A 152 -11.98 -22.19 15.65
N ALA A 153 -12.88 -21.67 14.83
CA ALA A 153 -14.10 -22.36 14.42
C ALA A 153 -13.80 -23.63 13.62
N VAL A 154 -12.81 -23.60 12.71
CA VAL A 154 -12.40 -24.77 11.91
C VAL A 154 -11.78 -25.86 12.78
N PHE A 155 -10.99 -25.51 13.77
CA PHE A 155 -10.36 -26.49 14.67
C PHE A 155 -11.29 -26.96 15.82
N GLY A 156 -12.55 -26.49 15.86
CA GLY A 156 -13.57 -26.95 16.82
C GLY A 156 -13.29 -26.55 18.27
N THR A 157 -12.37 -25.63 18.53
CA THR A 157 -11.91 -25.26 19.88
C THR A 157 -13.04 -24.68 20.75
N PHE A 158 -14.07 -24.10 20.15
CA PHE A 158 -15.21 -23.49 20.85
C PHE A 158 -16.50 -24.30 20.82
N GLY A 159 -16.48 -25.56 20.34
CA GLY A 159 -17.66 -26.41 20.30
C GLY A 159 -18.82 -25.90 19.43
N THR A 160 -18.59 -24.87 18.65
CA THR A 160 -19.57 -24.26 17.76
C THR A 160 -19.27 -24.70 16.33
N SER A 161 -20.26 -25.32 15.67
CA SER A 161 -20.35 -25.39 14.21
C SER A 161 -20.55 -23.97 13.66
N GLY A 162 -19.67 -23.04 14.06
CA GLY A 162 -19.72 -21.63 13.70
C GLY A 162 -19.34 -21.45 12.25
N HIS A 163 -20.06 -20.57 11.56
CA HIS A 163 -19.70 -20.16 10.23
C HIS A 163 -18.31 -19.50 10.26
N ALA A 164 -17.39 -20.00 9.44
CA ALA A 164 -16.09 -19.38 9.25
C ALA A 164 -16.27 -18.10 8.42
N PHE A 165 -15.64 -17.01 8.85
CA PHE A 165 -15.71 -15.69 8.18
C PHE A 165 -14.44 -15.41 7.37
N PHE A 166 -13.84 -16.45 6.77
CA PHE A 166 -12.66 -16.27 5.93
C PHE A 166 -12.92 -15.40 4.71
N GLU A 167 -14.12 -15.54 4.11
CA GLU A 167 -14.56 -14.73 2.98
C GLU A 167 -14.60 -13.23 3.34
N THR A 168 -15.05 -12.90 4.55
CA THR A 168 -15.09 -11.52 5.04
C THR A 168 -13.68 -10.92 5.13
N ALA A 169 -12.72 -11.67 5.66
CA ALA A 169 -11.32 -11.23 5.75
C ALA A 169 -10.72 -11.00 4.36
N VAL A 170 -10.94 -11.92 3.42
CA VAL A 170 -10.42 -11.81 2.03
C VAL A 170 -11.09 -10.65 1.28
N MET A 171 -12.42 -10.50 1.42
CA MET A 171 -13.13 -9.38 0.81
C MET A 171 -12.67 -8.04 1.35
N LEU A 172 -12.48 -7.88 2.66
CA LEU A 172 -11.96 -6.65 3.26
C LEU A 172 -10.61 -6.27 2.65
N ILE A 173 -9.67 -7.20 2.58
CA ILE A 173 -8.36 -6.96 1.96
C ILE A 173 -8.53 -6.51 0.50
N THR A 174 -9.40 -7.19 -0.25
CA THR A 174 -9.62 -6.91 -1.67
C THR A 174 -10.22 -5.52 -1.88
N PHE A 175 -11.29 -5.17 -1.16
CA PHE A 175 -11.94 -3.85 -1.27
C PHE A 175 -10.98 -2.70 -0.94
N ILE A 176 -10.17 -2.87 0.07
CA ILE A 176 -9.22 -1.82 0.47
C ILE A 176 -8.09 -1.70 -0.53
N ARG A 177 -7.62 -2.82 -1.11
CA ARG A 177 -6.66 -2.76 -2.22
C ARG A 177 -7.23 -2.05 -3.44
N ILE A 178 -8.47 -2.33 -3.81
CA ILE A 178 -9.16 -1.60 -4.88
C ILE A 178 -9.24 -0.11 -4.54
N GLY A 179 -9.64 0.23 -3.32
CA GLY A 179 -9.71 1.60 -2.83
C GLY A 179 -8.37 2.34 -2.93
N LYS A 180 -7.28 1.73 -2.45
CA LYS A 180 -5.93 2.30 -2.54
C LYS A 180 -5.48 2.48 -4.00
N TYR A 181 -5.76 1.51 -4.85
CA TYR A 181 -5.44 1.62 -6.28
C TYR A 181 -6.18 2.79 -6.96
N LEU A 182 -7.47 2.94 -6.68
CA LEU A 182 -8.27 4.06 -7.20
C LEU A 182 -7.76 5.41 -6.67
N GLU A 183 -7.45 5.50 -5.38
CA GLU A 183 -6.88 6.69 -4.75
C GLU A 183 -5.56 7.11 -5.42
N GLU A 184 -4.64 6.19 -5.64
CA GLU A 184 -3.36 6.45 -6.32
C GLU A 184 -3.57 6.93 -7.76
N ARG A 185 -4.54 6.35 -8.46
CA ARG A 185 -4.86 6.72 -9.84
C ARG A 185 -5.45 8.12 -9.95
N VAL A 186 -6.34 8.49 -9.02
CA VAL A 186 -6.93 9.84 -8.94
C VAL A 186 -5.86 10.88 -8.59
N LYS A 187 -5.02 10.61 -7.59
CA LYS A 187 -3.89 11.49 -7.22
C LYS A 187 -2.91 11.70 -8.37
N GLY A 188 -2.66 10.65 -9.17
CA GLY A 188 -1.82 10.74 -10.36
C GLY A 188 -2.38 11.70 -11.41
N ARG A 189 -3.68 11.63 -11.69
CA ARG A 189 -4.35 12.50 -12.68
C ARG A 189 -4.39 13.97 -12.25
N ALA A 190 -4.71 14.24 -10.98
CA ALA A 190 -4.74 15.59 -10.44
C ALA A 190 -3.37 16.28 -10.54
N SER A 191 -2.28 15.56 -10.27
CA SER A 191 -0.93 16.07 -10.39
C SER A 191 -0.53 16.41 -11.83
N HIS A 192 -0.98 15.62 -12.82
CA HIS A 192 -0.76 15.91 -14.25
C HIS A 192 -1.51 17.14 -14.74
N ALA A 193 -2.74 17.35 -14.28
CA ALA A 193 -3.55 18.52 -14.62
C ALA A 193 -2.91 19.82 -14.09
N LEU A 194 -2.46 19.81 -12.85
CA LEU A 194 -1.76 20.95 -12.23
C LEU A 194 -0.44 21.28 -12.95
N GLN A 195 0.33 20.27 -13.38
CA GLN A 195 1.56 20.49 -14.14
C GLN A 195 1.33 21.11 -15.52
N LYS A 196 0.19 20.80 -16.17
CA LYS A 196 -0.18 21.45 -17.45
C LYS A 196 -0.53 22.92 -17.27
N LEU A 197 -1.22 23.28 -16.19
CA LEU A 197 -1.57 24.68 -15.88
C LEU A 197 -0.34 25.53 -15.56
N VAL A 198 0.63 24.99 -14.81
CA VAL A 198 1.89 25.70 -14.49
C VAL A 198 2.80 25.88 -15.72
N LYS A 199 2.65 25.07 -16.76
CA LYS A 199 3.40 25.23 -18.01
C LYS A 199 2.83 26.29 -18.95
N LEU A 200 1.62 26.80 -18.70
CA LEU A 200 0.94 27.80 -19.50
C LEU A 200 1.10 29.22 -18.95
N GLN A 201 1.75 29.39 -17.81
CA GLN A 201 2.27 30.65 -17.26
C GLN A 201 3.77 30.79 -17.50
#